data_f6d7d021a08a367fbb157aea50488af1
#
_entry.id   f6d7d021a08a367fbb157aea50488af1
#
_cell.length_a   1.000
_cell.length_b   1.000
_cell.length_c   1.000
_cell.angle_alpha   90.00
_cell.angle_beta   90.00
_cell.angle_gamma   90.00
#
_symmetry.space_group_name_H-M   'P 1'
#
loop_
_entity.id
_entity.type
_entity.pdbx_description
1 polymer ?
#
loop_
_entity_poly.entity_id
_entity_poly.type
_entity_poly.pdbx_seq_one_letter_code
_entity_poly.pdbx_strand_id
1 'polypeptide(L)'
;MADVDRAKRIALEHGGKVLFEPHNYPQRGRQAVFADPQGAVFAVLASSSGDPPDLLAVPGDWIWSSLIARDAGADAAFYQTLFGYEVFGLPSASDDGLEHLMLSTDGYARASANRLPADAPNRHPHWLNFVRVIDTVKMATKVVTLGGRVLVEPRIDRQGSWVALVADPAGAPFGLLEWPDSDIKEVAR
;
A
#
# COMPACT_ATOMS: atom_id res chain seq x y z
N MET A 1 -1.89 -1.04 -15.48
CA MET A 1 -3.25 -1.49 -15.86
C MET A 1 -3.53 -1.13 -17.31
N ALA A 2 -4.03 -2.05 -18.11
CA ALA A 2 -4.18 -1.83 -19.55
C ALA A 2 -5.38 -0.92 -19.94
N ASP A 3 -6.45 -0.84 -19.14
CA ASP A 3 -7.69 -0.13 -19.49
C ASP A 3 -8.29 0.63 -18.29
N VAL A 4 -8.07 1.95 -18.27
CA VAL A 4 -8.54 2.85 -17.20
C VAL A 4 -10.07 3.04 -17.24
N ASP A 5 -10.70 2.99 -18.43
CA ASP A 5 -12.16 3.14 -18.55
C ASP A 5 -12.89 1.88 -18.05
N ARG A 6 -12.30 0.70 -18.28
CA ARG A 6 -12.78 -0.54 -17.66
C ARG A 6 -12.64 -0.48 -16.14
N ALA A 7 -11.52 0.02 -15.62
CA ALA A 7 -11.33 0.19 -14.17
C ALA A 7 -12.40 1.11 -13.58
N LYS A 8 -12.73 2.23 -14.26
CA LYS A 8 -13.80 3.13 -13.84
C LYS A 8 -15.16 2.40 -13.75
N ARG A 9 -15.53 1.62 -14.79
CA ARG A 9 -16.81 0.88 -14.76
C ARG A 9 -16.88 -0.08 -13.59
N ILE A 10 -15.85 -0.92 -13.41
CA ILE A 10 -15.77 -1.89 -12.31
C ILE A 10 -15.82 -1.18 -10.96
N ALA A 11 -15.06 -0.11 -10.78
CA ALA A 11 -15.05 0.64 -9.52
C ALA A 11 -16.44 1.16 -9.16
N LEU A 12 -17.17 1.75 -10.12
CA LEU A 12 -18.52 2.25 -9.91
C LEU A 12 -19.54 1.13 -9.64
N GLU A 13 -19.46 0.01 -10.37
CA GLU A 13 -20.34 -1.15 -10.20
C GLU A 13 -20.18 -1.79 -8.82
N HIS A 14 -19.00 -1.68 -8.22
CA HIS A 14 -18.68 -2.25 -6.90
C HIS A 14 -18.61 -1.22 -5.76
N GLY A 15 -19.27 -0.06 -5.92
CA GLY A 15 -19.47 0.91 -4.84
C GLY A 15 -18.35 1.93 -4.65
N GLY A 16 -17.33 1.91 -5.49
CA GLY A 16 -16.29 2.94 -5.52
C GLY A 16 -16.79 4.27 -6.09
N LYS A 17 -15.97 5.31 -6.00
CA LYS A 17 -16.28 6.66 -6.49
C LYS A 17 -15.18 7.16 -7.41
N VAL A 18 -15.57 7.93 -8.44
CA VAL A 18 -14.61 8.66 -9.28
C VAL A 18 -14.31 9.99 -8.60
N LEU A 19 -13.05 10.25 -8.30
CA LEU A 19 -12.56 11.52 -7.75
C LEU A 19 -11.95 12.39 -8.85
N PHE A 20 -11.30 11.74 -9.83
CA PHE A 20 -10.77 12.39 -11.01
C PHE A 20 -11.03 11.51 -12.23
N GLU A 21 -11.74 12.09 -13.22
CA GLU A 21 -12.15 11.37 -14.44
C GLU A 21 -10.96 10.89 -15.27
N PRO A 22 -11.10 9.78 -16.01
CA PRO A 22 -10.06 9.31 -16.91
C PRO A 22 -9.60 10.39 -17.87
N HIS A 23 -8.33 10.78 -17.79
CA HIS A 23 -7.72 11.83 -18.57
C HIS A 23 -6.41 11.35 -19.22
N ASN A 24 -6.17 11.79 -20.46
CA ASN A 24 -4.96 11.50 -21.20
C ASN A 24 -3.90 12.57 -20.91
N TYR A 25 -2.75 12.16 -20.41
CA TYR A 25 -1.59 13.02 -20.24
C TYR A 25 -0.56 12.70 -21.32
N PRO A 26 -0.13 13.70 -22.13
CA PRO A 26 0.94 13.49 -23.13
C PRO A 26 2.17 12.84 -22.49
N GLN A 27 2.72 11.83 -23.14
CA GLN A 27 3.94 11.10 -22.72
C GLN A 27 3.82 10.29 -21.40
N ARG A 28 2.73 10.43 -20.66
CA ARG A 28 2.50 9.68 -19.41
C ARG A 28 1.50 8.53 -19.60
N GLY A 29 0.45 8.78 -20.35
CA GLY A 29 -0.62 7.81 -20.56
C GLY A 29 -1.97 8.27 -20.03
N ARG A 30 -2.91 7.34 -19.87
CA ARG A 30 -4.27 7.60 -19.36
C ARG A 30 -4.34 7.29 -17.87
N GLN A 31 -4.85 8.24 -17.09
CA GLN A 31 -4.90 8.15 -15.63
C GLN A 31 -6.28 8.56 -15.11
N ALA A 32 -6.69 7.94 -13.99
CA ALA A 32 -7.86 8.33 -13.21
C ALA A 32 -7.58 8.17 -11.71
N VAL A 33 -8.37 8.83 -10.86
CA VAL A 33 -8.31 8.69 -9.40
C VAL A 33 -9.68 8.29 -8.88
N PHE A 34 -9.70 7.32 -8.01
CA PHE A 34 -10.89 6.74 -7.40
C PHE A 34 -10.79 6.74 -5.89
N ALA A 35 -11.93 6.58 -5.22
CA ALA A 35 -12.01 6.07 -3.87
C ALA A 35 -12.67 4.69 -3.90
N ASP A 36 -12.19 3.77 -3.09
CA ASP A 36 -12.84 2.49 -2.85
C ASP A 36 -14.17 2.67 -2.07
N PRO A 37 -14.95 1.61 -1.83
CA PRO A 37 -16.24 1.72 -1.13
C PRO A 37 -16.14 2.30 0.28
N GLN A 38 -15.01 2.17 0.95
CA GLN A 38 -14.78 2.68 2.30
C GLN A 38 -14.10 4.05 2.32
N GLY A 39 -13.66 4.56 1.16
CA GLY A 39 -13.12 5.91 0.97
C GLY A 39 -11.61 5.99 0.84
N ALA A 40 -10.86 4.87 0.79
CA ALA A 40 -9.43 4.92 0.52
C ALA A 40 -9.17 5.32 -0.93
N VAL A 41 -8.30 6.31 -1.11
CA VAL A 41 -8.01 6.91 -2.42
C VAL A 41 -6.88 6.17 -3.10
N PHE A 42 -7.07 5.85 -4.38
CA PHE A 42 -6.05 5.24 -5.24
C PHE A 42 -6.13 5.79 -6.67
N ALA A 43 -5.03 5.68 -7.39
CA ALA A 43 -4.95 6.06 -8.79
C ALA A 43 -4.67 4.84 -9.67
N VAL A 44 -5.18 4.86 -10.89
CA VAL A 44 -4.84 3.91 -11.94
C VAL A 44 -4.18 4.62 -13.11
N LEU A 45 -3.19 3.99 -13.70
CA LEU A 45 -2.45 4.49 -14.84
C LEU A 45 -2.30 3.39 -15.89
N ALA A 46 -2.69 3.68 -17.13
CA ALA A 46 -2.25 2.97 -18.31
C ALA A 46 -1.09 3.77 -18.92
N SER A 47 0.14 3.35 -18.61
CA SER A 47 1.35 4.05 -19.02
C SER A 47 1.53 4.00 -20.54
N SER A 48 1.93 5.12 -21.15
CA SER A 48 2.25 5.18 -22.60
C SER A 48 3.54 4.44 -22.95
N SER A 49 4.42 4.20 -21.98
CA SER A 49 5.66 3.43 -22.14
C SER A 49 5.56 1.96 -21.71
N GLY A 50 4.35 1.51 -21.34
CA GLY A 50 4.14 0.21 -20.69
C GLY A 50 4.50 0.23 -19.21
N ASP A 51 4.27 -0.89 -18.54
CA ASP A 51 4.64 -1.06 -17.14
C ASP A 51 6.17 -1.24 -17.02
N PRO A 52 6.82 -0.65 -16.02
CA PRO A 52 8.25 -0.87 -15.79
C PRO A 52 8.51 -2.32 -15.38
N PRO A 53 9.75 -2.81 -15.57
CA PRO A 53 10.11 -4.11 -15.04
C PRO A 53 9.95 -4.16 -13.53
N ASP A 54 9.56 -5.32 -13.02
CA ASP A 54 9.39 -5.56 -11.58
C ASP A 54 10.78 -5.78 -10.96
N LEU A 55 11.41 -4.69 -10.54
CA LEU A 55 12.73 -4.70 -9.93
C LEU A 55 12.60 -4.79 -8.40
N LEU A 56 13.59 -5.43 -7.80
CA LEU A 56 13.71 -5.45 -6.35
C LEU A 56 13.99 -4.04 -5.83
N ALA A 57 13.19 -3.57 -4.89
CA ALA A 57 13.36 -2.26 -4.27
C ALA A 57 14.72 -2.16 -3.56
N VAL A 58 15.49 -1.12 -3.84
CA VAL A 58 16.72 -0.80 -3.09
C VAL A 58 16.40 0.20 -1.96
N PRO A 59 17.30 0.39 -0.96
CA PRO A 59 17.08 1.40 0.05
C PRO A 59 16.82 2.80 -0.54
N GLY A 60 15.69 3.39 -0.18
CA GLY A 60 15.17 4.64 -0.73
C GLY A 60 13.97 4.46 -1.67
N ASP A 61 13.73 3.25 -2.17
CA ASP A 61 12.58 2.95 -3.02
C ASP A 61 11.33 2.62 -2.19
N TRP A 62 10.16 2.79 -2.81
CA TRP A 62 8.91 2.25 -2.29
C TRP A 62 8.93 0.72 -2.37
N ILE A 63 8.67 0.05 -1.26
CA ILE A 63 8.74 -1.42 -1.18
C ILE A 63 7.40 -2.07 -0.90
N TRP A 64 6.52 -1.40 -0.19
CA TRP A 64 5.27 -2.00 0.25
C TRP A 64 4.12 -0.99 0.29
N SER A 65 2.89 -1.49 0.12
CA SER A 65 1.66 -0.73 0.30
C SER A 65 0.70 -1.50 1.20
N SER A 66 0.20 -0.85 2.25
CA SER A 66 -0.81 -1.41 3.14
C SER A 66 -2.10 -0.61 3.04
N LEU A 67 -3.19 -1.27 2.70
CA LEU A 67 -4.52 -0.72 2.87
C LEU A 67 -4.92 -0.85 4.34
N ILE A 68 -5.33 0.24 4.93
CA ILE A 68 -5.86 0.29 6.29
C ILE A 68 -7.36 0.54 6.17
N ALA A 69 -8.19 -0.44 6.50
CA ALA A 69 -9.62 -0.46 6.23
C ALA A 69 -10.47 -0.77 7.48
N ARG A 70 -11.74 -0.40 7.48
CA ARG A 70 -12.67 -0.83 8.54
C ARG A 70 -13.06 -2.30 8.38
N ASP A 71 -13.26 -2.71 7.14
CA ASP A 71 -13.53 -4.08 6.72
C ASP A 71 -12.50 -4.46 5.65
N ALA A 72 -11.41 -5.11 6.09
CA ALA A 72 -10.32 -5.47 5.21
C ALA A 72 -10.74 -6.52 4.16
N GLY A 73 -11.65 -7.43 4.52
CA GLY A 73 -12.18 -8.44 3.61
C GLY A 73 -13.00 -7.84 2.47
N ALA A 74 -13.89 -6.91 2.78
CA ALA A 74 -14.70 -6.24 1.77
C ALA A 74 -13.85 -5.43 0.78
N ASP A 75 -12.85 -4.68 1.29
CA ASP A 75 -11.95 -3.92 0.42
C ASP A 75 -11.01 -4.84 -0.38
N ALA A 76 -10.49 -5.92 0.22
CA ALA A 76 -9.69 -6.89 -0.52
C ALA A 76 -10.48 -7.50 -1.69
N ALA A 77 -11.76 -7.84 -1.49
CA ALA A 77 -12.65 -8.34 -2.55
C ALA A 77 -12.89 -7.29 -3.67
N PHE A 78 -13.00 -6.00 -3.32
CA PHE A 78 -13.07 -4.91 -4.27
C PHE A 78 -11.81 -4.86 -5.15
N TYR A 79 -10.63 -4.85 -4.54
CA TYR A 79 -9.36 -4.80 -5.28
C TYR A 79 -9.07 -6.09 -6.05
N GLN A 80 -9.51 -7.25 -5.55
CA GLN A 80 -9.50 -8.51 -6.30
C GLN A 80 -10.31 -8.39 -7.59
N THR A 81 -11.53 -7.86 -7.51
CA THR A 81 -12.39 -7.69 -8.69
C THR A 81 -11.81 -6.68 -9.68
N LEU A 82 -11.20 -5.61 -9.17
CA LEU A 82 -10.68 -4.52 -10.00
C LEU A 82 -9.37 -4.88 -10.69
N PHE A 83 -8.45 -5.56 -10.00
CA PHE A 83 -7.08 -5.82 -10.46
C PHE A 83 -6.75 -7.29 -10.69
N GLY A 84 -7.62 -8.21 -10.26
CA GLY A 84 -7.39 -9.65 -10.39
C GLY A 84 -6.43 -10.21 -9.34
N TYR A 85 -6.29 -9.54 -8.19
CA TYR A 85 -5.45 -10.07 -7.11
C TYR A 85 -5.95 -11.41 -6.59
N GLU A 86 -5.02 -12.26 -6.23
CA GLU A 86 -5.28 -13.40 -5.34
C GLU A 86 -5.22 -12.89 -3.90
N VAL A 87 -6.22 -13.27 -3.09
CA VAL A 87 -6.35 -12.83 -1.69
C VAL A 87 -6.20 -14.03 -0.77
N PHE A 88 -5.31 -13.94 0.21
CA PHE A 88 -5.14 -14.95 1.25
C PHE A 88 -4.87 -14.33 2.62
N GLY A 89 -5.39 -15.00 3.66
CA GLY A 89 -5.16 -14.59 5.05
C GLY A 89 -3.79 -15.03 5.53
N LEU A 90 -3.09 -14.17 6.25
CA LEU A 90 -1.92 -14.58 7.02
C LEU A 90 -2.37 -15.11 8.38
N PRO A 91 -1.76 -16.19 8.89
CA PRO A 91 -2.00 -16.63 10.25
C PRO A 91 -1.73 -15.48 11.21
N SER A 92 -2.72 -15.14 12.04
CA SER A 92 -2.50 -14.15 13.10
C SER A 92 -1.56 -14.76 14.14
N ALA A 93 -0.41 -14.16 14.33
CA ALA A 93 0.50 -14.54 15.41
C ALA A 93 0.04 -14.00 16.78
N SER A 94 -0.98 -13.14 16.78
CA SER A 94 -1.60 -12.56 17.98
C SER A 94 -3.10 -12.84 17.96
N ASP A 95 -3.64 -13.15 19.13
CA ASP A 95 -5.07 -13.45 19.38
C ASP A 95 -5.93 -12.16 19.36
N ASP A 96 -5.47 -11.11 18.67
CA ASP A 96 -6.14 -9.81 18.61
C ASP A 96 -7.33 -9.77 17.62
N GLY A 97 -7.59 -10.89 16.91
CA GLY A 97 -8.70 -11.03 15.98
C GLY A 97 -8.66 -10.03 14.80
N LEU A 98 -7.54 -9.36 14.58
CA LEU A 98 -7.41 -8.40 13.48
C LEU A 98 -7.14 -9.15 12.17
N GLU A 99 -8.01 -8.90 11.21
CA GLU A 99 -7.90 -9.44 9.86
C GLU A 99 -6.67 -8.85 9.16
N HIS A 100 -5.82 -9.73 8.62
CA HIS A 100 -4.62 -9.37 7.88
C HIS A 100 -4.58 -10.18 6.59
N LEU A 101 -4.81 -9.52 5.47
CA LEU A 101 -4.92 -10.14 4.16
C LEU A 101 -3.77 -9.70 3.27
N MET A 102 -3.28 -10.63 2.46
CA MET A 102 -2.29 -10.35 1.42
C MET A 102 -2.99 -10.29 0.06
N LEU A 103 -2.60 -9.33 -0.74
CA LEU A 103 -2.98 -9.17 -2.14
C LEU A 103 -1.78 -9.57 -2.99
N SER A 104 -1.92 -10.58 -3.84
CA SER A 104 -0.83 -11.10 -4.67
C SER A 104 -1.19 -11.16 -6.15
N THR A 105 -0.18 -11.21 -6.98
CA THR A 105 -0.28 -11.43 -8.42
C THR A 105 0.87 -12.31 -8.86
N ASP A 106 0.60 -13.37 -9.62
CA ASP A 106 1.60 -14.29 -10.15
C ASP A 106 2.50 -14.90 -9.05
N GLY A 107 1.93 -15.18 -7.88
CA GLY A 107 2.65 -15.72 -6.73
C GLY A 107 3.47 -14.71 -5.93
N TYR A 108 3.47 -13.44 -6.31
CA TYR A 108 4.18 -12.38 -5.58
C TYR A 108 3.21 -11.53 -4.77
N ALA A 109 3.52 -11.32 -3.50
CA ALA A 109 2.79 -10.37 -2.65
C ALA A 109 3.03 -8.94 -3.14
N ARG A 110 1.95 -8.18 -3.33
CA ARG A 110 1.98 -6.80 -3.85
C ARG A 110 1.58 -5.79 -2.80
N ALA A 111 0.66 -6.15 -1.93
CA ALA A 111 0.13 -5.28 -0.89
C ALA A 111 -0.49 -6.10 0.23
N SER A 112 -0.87 -5.44 1.30
CA SER A 112 -1.70 -6.01 2.36
C SER A 112 -2.96 -5.18 2.59
N ALA A 113 -4.02 -5.83 3.07
CA ALA A 113 -5.20 -5.17 3.61
C ALA A 113 -5.32 -5.52 5.10
N ASN A 114 -5.40 -4.49 5.92
CA ASN A 114 -5.34 -4.59 7.37
C ASN A 114 -6.52 -3.88 8.00
N ARG A 115 -7.13 -4.50 8.99
CA ARG A 115 -8.23 -3.89 9.72
C ARG A 115 -7.73 -2.74 10.61
N LEU A 116 -8.42 -1.60 10.54
CA LEU A 116 -8.24 -0.49 11.47
C LEU A 116 -8.48 -0.97 12.91
N PRO A 117 -7.61 -0.62 13.88
CA PRO A 117 -7.88 -0.88 15.27
C PRO A 117 -9.19 -0.23 15.73
N ALA A 118 -9.93 -0.93 16.61
CA ALA A 118 -11.24 -0.47 17.10
C ALA A 118 -11.16 0.84 17.92
N ASP A 119 -10.00 1.12 18.50
CA ASP A 119 -9.70 2.33 19.27
C ASP A 119 -9.28 3.54 18.40
N ALA A 120 -9.36 3.41 17.08
CA ALA A 120 -9.04 4.47 16.13
C ALA A 120 -10.29 5.02 15.40
N PRO A 121 -11.37 5.47 16.11
CA PRO A 121 -12.68 5.74 15.52
C PRO A 121 -12.67 6.89 14.49
N ASN A 122 -11.72 7.81 14.59
CA ASN A 122 -11.61 8.98 13.71
C ASN A 122 -10.65 8.79 12.52
N ARG A 123 -10.08 7.61 12.35
CA ARG A 123 -9.23 7.32 11.20
C ARG A 123 -10.07 6.89 10.01
N HIS A 124 -9.77 7.44 8.86
CA HIS A 124 -10.39 7.05 7.60
C HIS A 124 -9.59 5.93 6.95
N PRO A 125 -10.24 5.01 6.20
CA PRO A 125 -9.56 4.06 5.34
C PRO A 125 -8.60 4.77 4.39
N HIS A 126 -7.39 4.23 4.24
CA HIS A 126 -6.36 4.83 3.40
C HIS A 126 -5.28 3.82 3.03
N TRP A 127 -4.58 4.11 1.95
CA TRP A 127 -3.34 3.43 1.59
C TRP A 127 -2.16 4.08 2.32
N LEU A 128 -1.31 3.25 2.89
CA LEU A 128 -0.06 3.63 3.54
C LEU A 128 1.10 2.96 2.79
N ASN A 129 1.97 3.77 2.21
CA ASN A 129 3.13 3.28 1.47
C ASN A 129 4.37 3.27 2.36
N PHE A 130 5.25 2.29 2.14
CA PHE A 130 6.48 2.11 2.92
C PHE A 130 7.70 2.27 2.00
N VAL A 131 8.67 3.03 2.49
CA VAL A 131 9.99 3.18 1.90
C VAL A 131 10.92 2.14 2.52
N ARG A 132 11.68 1.43 1.69
CA ARG A 132 12.77 0.57 2.17
C ARG A 132 13.89 1.40 2.78
N VAL A 133 14.31 1.04 3.98
CA VAL A 133 15.43 1.68 4.68
C VAL A 133 16.40 0.63 5.21
N ILE A 134 17.65 1.02 5.44
CA ILE A 134 18.68 0.15 6.01
C ILE A 134 18.57 0.08 7.53
N ASP A 135 18.13 1.18 8.17
CA ASP A 135 18.08 1.33 9.62
C ASP A 135 16.89 2.26 9.95
N THR A 136 15.83 1.66 10.44
CA THR A 136 14.57 2.35 10.74
C THR A 136 14.73 3.37 11.86
N VAL A 137 15.54 3.07 12.89
CA VAL A 137 15.76 3.97 14.03
C VAL A 137 16.52 5.22 13.59
N LYS A 138 17.60 5.06 12.84
CA LYS A 138 18.36 6.20 12.31
C LYS A 138 17.53 7.03 11.33
N MET A 139 16.71 6.36 10.49
CA MET A 139 15.87 7.07 9.53
C MET A 139 14.75 7.84 10.23
N ALA A 140 14.11 7.29 11.25
CA ALA A 140 13.12 8.00 12.06
C ALA A 140 13.72 9.25 12.71
N THR A 141 14.93 9.15 13.27
CA THR A 141 15.67 10.30 13.80
C THR A 141 15.95 11.35 12.71
N LYS A 142 16.35 10.91 11.53
CA LYS A 142 16.60 11.81 10.39
C LYS A 142 15.33 12.54 9.94
N VAL A 143 14.18 11.86 9.94
CA VAL A 143 12.87 12.49 9.62
C VAL A 143 12.60 13.65 10.55
N VAL A 144 12.80 13.47 11.87
CA VAL A 144 12.61 14.55 12.86
C VAL A 144 13.57 15.71 12.60
N THR A 145 14.85 15.43 12.31
CA THR A 145 15.86 16.46 11.98
C THR A 145 15.46 17.28 10.74
N LEU A 146 14.74 16.68 9.79
CA LEU A 146 14.24 17.33 8.58
C LEU A 146 12.89 18.03 8.76
N GLY A 147 12.38 18.13 9.99
CA GLY A 147 11.12 18.80 10.32
C GLY A 147 9.86 17.92 10.23
N GLY A 148 10.02 16.64 9.94
CA GLY A 148 8.94 15.66 10.05
C GLY A 148 8.71 15.22 11.49
N ARG A 149 7.88 14.20 11.67
CA ARG A 149 7.60 13.64 12.99
C ARG A 149 7.40 12.13 12.96
N VAL A 150 7.69 11.46 14.08
CA VAL A 150 7.40 10.04 14.28
C VAL A 150 5.94 9.92 14.73
N LEU A 151 5.17 9.07 14.05
CA LEU A 151 3.78 8.73 14.36
C LEU A 151 3.67 7.42 15.14
N VAL A 152 4.51 6.44 14.77
CA VAL A 152 4.70 5.17 15.48
C VAL A 152 6.19 4.93 15.59
N GLU A 153 6.68 4.78 16.82
CA GLU A 153 8.09 4.54 17.08
C GLU A 153 8.59 3.24 16.40
N PRO A 154 9.89 3.19 16.05
CA PRO A 154 10.50 2.01 15.48
C PRO A 154 10.25 0.77 16.36
N ARG A 155 9.73 -0.28 15.74
CA ARG A 155 9.43 -1.55 16.40
C ARG A 155 9.53 -2.71 15.42
N ILE A 156 9.63 -3.92 15.95
CA ILE A 156 9.53 -5.14 15.15
C ILE A 156 8.04 -5.40 14.86
N ASP A 157 7.71 -5.66 13.61
CA ASP A 157 6.38 -6.07 13.18
C ASP A 157 6.14 -7.57 13.39
N ARG A 158 4.98 -8.07 12.97
CA ARG A 158 4.60 -9.48 13.11
C ARG A 158 5.42 -10.43 12.22
N GLN A 159 6.08 -9.90 11.20
CA GLN A 159 6.92 -10.65 10.26
C GLN A 159 8.40 -10.62 10.65
N GLY A 160 8.74 -9.93 11.74
CA GLY A 160 10.10 -9.82 12.25
C GLY A 160 10.91 -8.67 11.64
N SER A 161 10.27 -7.80 10.84
CA SER A 161 10.91 -6.64 10.23
C SER A 161 10.80 -5.40 11.11
N TRP A 162 11.84 -4.56 11.11
CA TRP A 162 11.76 -3.25 11.75
C TRP A 162 10.91 -2.29 10.93
N VAL A 163 9.91 -1.71 11.57
CA VAL A 163 8.99 -0.74 10.96
C VAL A 163 8.83 0.49 11.84
N ALA A 164 8.56 1.63 11.21
CA ALA A 164 8.08 2.85 11.86
C ALA A 164 7.07 3.55 10.96
N LEU A 165 6.20 4.37 11.57
CA LEU A 165 5.37 5.29 10.81
C LEU A 165 5.82 6.72 11.11
N VAL A 166 5.98 7.49 10.07
CA VAL A 166 6.44 8.88 10.15
C VAL A 166 5.54 9.77 9.30
N ALA A 167 5.64 11.07 9.52
CA ALA A 167 5.03 12.05 8.63
C ALA A 167 6.10 13.06 8.19
N ASP A 168 5.96 13.52 6.94
CA ASP A 168 6.77 14.60 6.41
C ASP A 168 6.43 15.96 7.10
N PRO A 169 7.16 17.05 6.81
CA PRO A 169 6.85 18.36 7.37
C PRO A 169 5.45 18.89 7.02
N ALA A 170 4.87 18.47 5.90
CA ALA A 170 3.51 18.83 5.50
C ALA A 170 2.43 17.95 6.20
N GLY A 171 2.85 16.89 6.90
CA GLY A 171 1.98 15.97 7.62
C GLY A 171 1.57 14.72 6.86
N ALA A 172 2.09 14.48 5.65
CA ALA A 172 1.79 13.27 4.88
C ALA A 172 2.44 12.04 5.53
N PRO A 173 1.65 11.00 5.89
CA PRO A 173 2.16 9.81 6.56
C PRO A 173 2.78 8.84 5.55
N PHE A 174 3.87 8.17 5.96
CA PHE A 174 4.45 7.04 5.26
C PHE A 174 5.16 6.10 6.24
N GLY A 175 5.38 4.87 5.81
CA GLY A 175 6.09 3.86 6.58
C GLY A 175 7.57 3.82 6.22
N LEU A 176 8.38 3.42 7.20
CA LEU A 176 9.76 3.00 7.03
C LEU A 176 9.81 1.50 7.30
N LEU A 177 10.47 0.74 6.43
CA LEU A 177 10.54 -0.72 6.53
C LEU A 177 11.97 -1.19 6.25
N GLU A 178 12.57 -1.90 7.21
CA GLU A 178 13.77 -2.68 6.95
C GLU A 178 13.38 -4.00 6.29
N TRP A 179 13.97 -4.26 5.12
CA TRP A 179 13.81 -5.52 4.44
C TRP A 179 15.18 -6.17 4.28
N PRO A 180 15.40 -7.38 4.83
CA PRO A 180 16.70 -8.03 4.79
C PRO A 180 17.16 -8.33 3.36
N ASP A 181 18.45 -8.13 3.06
CA ASP A 181 19.00 -8.46 1.74
C ASP A 181 19.02 -9.98 1.46
N SER A 182 18.91 -10.82 2.49
CA SER A 182 18.80 -12.28 2.36
C SER A 182 17.54 -12.72 1.61
N ASP A 183 16.43 -12.02 1.82
CA ASP A 183 15.13 -12.37 1.23
C ASP A 183 15.05 -11.97 -0.25
N ILE A 184 15.95 -11.08 -0.68
CA ILE A 184 16.08 -10.65 -2.08
C ILE A 184 16.68 -11.77 -2.95
N LYS A 185 17.52 -12.63 -2.40
CA LYS A 185 18.21 -13.70 -3.15
C LYS A 185 17.31 -14.91 -3.44
N GLU A 186 16.25 -15.13 -2.66
CA GLU A 186 15.30 -16.23 -2.89
C GLU A 186 14.27 -15.94 -3.99
N VAL A 187 13.93 -14.68 -4.21
CA VAL A 187 12.95 -14.25 -5.22
C VAL A 187 13.55 -14.20 -6.63
N ALA A 188 14.89 -14.19 -6.74
CA ALA A 188 15.61 -14.11 -8.02
C ALA A 188 15.99 -15.49 -8.62
N ARG A 189 15.43 -16.58 -8.11
CA ARG A 189 15.56 -17.96 -8.63
C ARG A 189 14.20 -18.48 -9.09
#